data_41d0f2b5d912a411a5a2bd146d6b4266
#
_entry.id   41d0f2b5d912a411a5a2bd146d6b4266
#
_cell.length_a   1.000
_cell.length_b   1.000
_cell.length_c   1.000
_cell.angle_alpha   90.00
_cell.angle_beta   90.00
_cell.angle_gamma   90.00
#
_symmetry.space_group_name_H-M   'P 1'
#
loop_
_entity.id
_entity.type
_entity.pdbx_description
1 polymer ?
#
loop_
_entity_poly.entity_id
_entity_poly.type
_entity_poly.pdbx_seq_one_letter_code
_entity_poly.pdbx_strand_id
1 'polypeptide(L)'
;MKNTPYPTLLFLATAIALLPFTSAFAQNKANHISAELKINKNLTDEQLLDLVQKQTFRYFWDFAHPVSGMARERSNASFGYGDEVTTTGGTGFGIMATIVATDRHWITRDSASRFLLKMVRFLGKADAYHGVFPHWLHGVTGKTIPFSRKDDGADLVESSYLFQGLLTAKQYFNADNPGENELRGRISSLWEEVEWDWFTKGGEEVLYWHWSPNNGWAMNFPLRGYNECLITYVLAASAKRYAVPASVYHRGWAQSNFFKNGKEFYGYKLPLGFDNGGPLFFSQYSFLGLDPRGLKDQYADYWEQNKNHTLINRAYVLANPKKYKGYGENSWGLTASDSWQGYAAHSPNEDLGVITPTAALSAFPYTPEFSMQALKHFYFDLGDKIWSKYGFVDAFSEEHNWYAKSHLAIDQGPIVVMIENQRSGLLWKLFMSNPDVQEGLKKLGFESPVLKK
;
A
#
# COMPACT_ATOMS: atom_id res chain seq x y z
N MET A 1 -0.27 70.76 -23.66
CA MET A 1 -0.54 71.92 -22.74
C MET A 1 -1.12 71.39 -21.46
N LYS A 2 -0.56 71.85 -20.33
CA LYS A 2 -0.96 71.75 -18.94
C LYS A 2 -0.83 70.39 -18.23
N ASN A 3 0.32 70.27 -17.57
CA ASN A 3 0.59 69.40 -16.43
C ASN A 3 -0.27 69.81 -15.22
N THR A 4 -0.77 68.84 -14.49
CA THR A 4 -1.20 68.98 -13.09
C THR A 4 -0.55 67.91 -12.25
N PRO A 5 0.07 68.23 -11.08
CA PRO A 5 0.82 67.27 -10.29
C PRO A 5 -0.09 66.57 -9.27
N TYR A 6 0.20 65.30 -9.00
CA TYR A 6 -0.41 64.51 -7.92
C TYR A 6 0.31 64.78 -6.57
N PRO A 7 -0.42 64.81 -5.45
CA PRO A 7 0.18 65.08 -4.12
C PRO A 7 0.86 63.83 -3.56
N THR A 8 2.04 64.06 -3.00
CA THR A 8 2.85 63.10 -2.26
C THR A 8 2.18 62.83 -0.89
N LEU A 9 1.74 61.57 -0.67
CA LEU A 9 1.35 61.12 0.68
C LEU A 9 2.58 60.56 1.41
N LEU A 10 2.92 61.20 2.48
CA LEU A 10 3.94 60.77 3.45
C LEU A 10 3.37 59.64 4.29
N PHE A 11 3.89 58.41 4.17
CA PHE A 11 3.62 57.29 5.08
C PHE A 11 4.64 57.34 6.23
N LEU A 12 4.13 57.59 7.43
CA LEU A 12 4.87 57.48 8.68
C LEU A 12 5.05 55.97 8.97
N ALA A 13 6.26 55.46 8.92
CA ALA A 13 6.61 54.11 9.31
C ALA A 13 6.73 54.03 10.83
N THR A 14 5.72 53.47 11.50
CA THR A 14 5.83 53.02 12.89
C THR A 14 6.49 51.66 12.91
N ALA A 15 7.76 51.62 13.36
CA ALA A 15 8.49 50.37 13.61
C ALA A 15 7.92 49.68 14.85
N ILE A 16 7.15 48.61 14.64
CA ILE A 16 6.79 47.66 15.71
C ILE A 16 7.95 46.67 15.82
N ALA A 17 8.66 46.71 16.93
CA ALA A 17 9.68 45.72 17.28
C ALA A 17 8.99 44.36 17.54
N LEU A 18 9.00 43.47 16.57
CA LEU A 18 8.66 42.05 16.72
C LEU A 18 9.83 41.34 17.37
N LEU A 19 9.70 41.04 18.65
CA LEU A 19 10.62 40.18 19.39
C LEU A 19 10.59 38.76 18.80
N PRO A 20 11.74 38.05 18.73
CA PRO A 20 11.83 36.74 18.13
C PRO A 20 11.39 35.64 19.11
N PHE A 21 10.08 35.37 19.20
CA PHE A 21 9.54 34.25 19.99
C PHE A 21 9.34 32.97 19.20
N THR A 22 9.70 32.95 17.90
CA THR A 22 9.44 31.79 17.02
C THR A 22 10.63 30.83 16.87
N SER A 23 11.82 31.14 17.37
CA SER A 23 13.00 30.31 17.12
C SER A 23 13.14 29.08 18.05
N ALA A 24 12.65 29.16 19.29
CA ALA A 24 12.83 28.09 20.28
C ALA A 24 11.95 26.87 20.01
N PHE A 25 10.69 27.06 19.55
CA PHE A 25 9.79 25.95 19.23
C PHE A 25 10.16 25.23 17.93
N ALA A 26 10.60 25.95 16.91
CA ALA A 26 11.07 25.38 15.65
C ALA A 26 12.42 24.65 15.84
N GLN A 27 13.30 25.20 16.66
CA GLN A 27 14.59 24.60 16.96
C GLN A 27 14.48 23.34 17.82
N ASN A 28 13.55 23.29 18.79
CA ASN A 28 13.26 22.09 19.56
C ASN A 28 12.61 20.99 18.69
N LYS A 29 11.73 21.34 17.76
CA LYS A 29 11.12 20.36 16.83
C LYS A 29 12.14 19.82 15.84
N ALA A 30 13.04 20.66 15.32
CA ALA A 30 14.14 20.25 14.44
C ALA A 30 15.18 19.39 15.18
N ASN A 31 15.51 19.73 16.41
CA ASN A 31 16.44 18.96 17.24
C ASN A 31 15.87 17.61 17.69
N HIS A 32 14.57 17.49 17.95
CA HIS A 32 13.90 16.22 18.21
C HIS A 32 13.88 15.33 16.96
N ILE A 33 13.62 15.87 15.77
CA ILE A 33 13.64 15.15 14.51
C ILE A 33 15.06 14.65 14.18
N SER A 34 16.10 15.43 14.43
CA SER A 34 17.50 15.02 14.18
C SER A 34 17.99 13.94 15.14
N ALA A 35 17.48 13.90 16.38
CA ALA A 35 17.83 12.87 17.35
C ALA A 35 17.16 11.52 17.04
N GLU A 36 15.94 11.51 16.51
CA GLU A 36 15.20 10.30 16.11
C GLU A 36 15.78 9.65 14.85
N LEU A 37 16.46 10.38 13.98
CA LEU A 37 17.07 9.85 12.75
C LEU A 37 18.47 9.27 12.97
N LYS A 38 19.06 9.43 14.15
CA LYS A 38 20.37 8.88 14.45
C LYS A 38 20.30 7.35 14.59
N ILE A 39 21.15 6.65 13.83
CA ILE A 39 21.21 5.19 13.88
C ILE A 39 21.67 4.74 15.28
N ASN A 40 20.81 3.98 15.95
CA ASN A 40 21.10 3.35 17.23
C ASN A 40 21.56 1.90 17.00
N LYS A 41 22.83 1.62 17.19
CA LYS A 41 23.43 0.29 16.92
C LYS A 41 23.17 -0.73 18.04
N ASN A 42 22.53 -0.34 19.15
CA ASN A 42 22.33 -1.20 20.33
C ASN A 42 20.90 -1.74 20.45
N LEU A 43 20.13 -1.79 19.37
CA LEU A 43 18.76 -2.30 19.38
C LEU A 43 18.74 -3.81 19.31
N THR A 44 17.86 -4.42 20.11
CA THR A 44 17.46 -5.83 19.92
C THR A 44 16.59 -5.96 18.67
N ASP A 45 16.39 -7.18 18.18
CA ASP A 45 15.55 -7.45 17.02
C ASP A 45 14.12 -6.92 17.20
N GLU A 46 13.53 -7.15 18.38
CA GLU A 46 12.18 -6.64 18.72
C GLU A 46 12.12 -5.09 18.75
N GLN A 47 13.14 -4.46 19.32
CA GLN A 47 13.23 -3.00 19.35
C GLN A 47 13.41 -2.42 17.94
N LEU A 48 14.16 -3.10 17.08
CA LEU A 48 14.35 -2.69 15.69
C LEU A 48 13.07 -2.82 14.88
N LEU A 49 12.32 -3.93 15.03
CA LEU A 49 11.01 -4.09 14.41
C LEU A 49 10.04 -2.99 14.87
N ASP A 50 9.99 -2.72 16.18
CA ASP A 50 9.13 -1.66 16.74
C ASP A 50 9.48 -0.28 16.19
N LEU A 51 10.77 0.04 16.12
CA LEU A 51 11.25 1.29 15.56
C LEU A 51 10.84 1.44 14.09
N VAL A 52 11.09 0.40 13.29
CA VAL A 52 10.81 0.44 11.86
C VAL A 52 9.31 0.56 11.58
N GLN A 53 8.49 -0.25 12.23
CA GLN A 53 7.03 -0.15 12.08
C GLN A 53 6.52 1.24 12.49
N LYS A 54 6.92 1.73 13.66
CA LYS A 54 6.48 3.03 14.19
C LYS A 54 6.93 4.20 13.32
N GLN A 55 8.19 4.17 12.84
CA GLN A 55 8.73 5.22 12.00
C GLN A 55 8.03 5.24 10.62
N THR A 56 7.79 4.05 10.04
CA THR A 56 7.08 3.91 8.76
C THR A 56 5.61 4.33 8.87
N PHE A 57 4.94 3.98 9.99
CA PHE A 57 3.56 4.42 10.26
C PHE A 57 3.40 5.95 10.23
N ARG A 58 4.43 6.73 10.58
CA ARG A 58 4.40 8.19 10.56
C ARG A 58 4.10 8.76 9.17
N TYR A 59 4.38 8.01 8.11
CA TYR A 59 3.95 8.39 6.75
C TYR A 59 2.43 8.55 6.67
N PHE A 60 1.68 7.63 7.26
CA PHE A 60 0.22 7.61 7.23
C PHE A 60 -0.44 8.49 8.30
N TRP A 61 0.29 8.92 9.30
CA TRP A 61 -0.21 9.73 10.40
C TRP A 61 0.22 11.18 10.32
N ASP A 62 1.53 11.41 10.26
CA ASP A 62 2.09 12.77 10.25
C ASP A 62 2.03 13.42 8.87
N PHE A 63 2.08 12.64 7.80
CA PHE A 63 2.09 13.09 6.41
C PHE A 63 0.77 12.84 5.67
N ALA A 64 -0.22 12.24 6.32
CA ALA A 64 -1.57 12.14 5.77
C ALA A 64 -2.09 13.49 5.30
N HIS A 65 -2.93 13.48 4.26
CA HIS A 65 -3.51 14.73 3.76
C HIS A 65 -4.42 15.38 4.83
N PRO A 66 -4.21 16.66 5.18
CA PRO A 66 -4.83 17.27 6.36
C PRO A 66 -6.35 17.40 6.26
N VAL A 67 -6.93 17.51 5.06
CA VAL A 67 -8.38 17.62 4.85
C VAL A 67 -9.02 16.24 4.79
N SER A 68 -8.57 15.37 3.88
CA SER A 68 -9.18 14.04 3.68
C SER A 68 -8.78 13.00 4.73
N GLY A 69 -7.56 13.08 5.26
CA GLY A 69 -6.94 12.01 6.05
C GLY A 69 -6.40 10.85 5.20
N MET A 70 -6.57 10.88 3.89
CA MET A 70 -6.03 9.87 2.98
C MET A 70 -4.50 9.92 2.91
N ALA A 71 -3.88 8.83 2.54
CA ALA A 71 -2.46 8.79 2.28
C ALA A 71 -2.12 9.60 1.02
N ARG A 72 -1.12 10.50 1.12
CA ARG A 72 -0.51 11.08 -0.08
C ARG A 72 0.20 9.98 -0.87
N GLU A 73 0.20 10.10 -2.19
CA GLU A 73 0.81 9.09 -3.06
C GLU A 73 2.30 8.95 -2.76
N ARG A 74 3.04 10.07 -2.68
CA ARG A 74 4.47 10.09 -2.36
C ARG A 74 4.88 11.30 -1.53
N SER A 75 6.01 11.18 -0.83
CA SER A 75 6.54 12.23 0.04
C SER A 75 7.40 13.28 -0.69
N ASN A 76 7.74 13.04 -1.95
CA ASN A 76 8.56 13.92 -2.77
C ASN A 76 7.82 14.28 -4.05
N ALA A 77 7.56 15.58 -4.23
CA ALA A 77 6.89 16.14 -5.41
C ALA A 77 7.78 16.19 -6.68
N SER A 78 8.95 15.54 -6.69
CA SER A 78 9.92 15.59 -7.82
C SER A 78 9.35 15.08 -9.14
N PHE A 79 8.24 14.35 -9.13
CA PHE A 79 7.53 13.90 -10.34
C PHE A 79 6.38 14.83 -10.76
N GLY A 80 6.22 15.99 -10.14
CA GLY A 80 5.24 17.00 -10.55
C GLY A 80 3.78 16.73 -10.13
N TYR A 81 3.54 15.73 -9.28
CA TYR A 81 2.17 15.38 -8.84
C TYR A 81 1.56 16.38 -7.85
N GLY A 82 2.38 17.13 -7.12
CA GLY A 82 1.93 18.05 -6.08
C GLY A 82 1.47 17.38 -4.77
N ASP A 83 1.33 18.20 -3.74
CA ASP A 83 1.01 17.72 -2.38
C ASP A 83 -0.47 17.32 -2.19
N GLU A 84 -1.33 17.61 -3.17
CA GLU A 84 -2.76 17.36 -3.11
C GLU A 84 -3.16 15.95 -3.61
N VAL A 85 -2.23 15.22 -4.23
CA VAL A 85 -2.48 13.87 -4.75
C VAL A 85 -2.54 12.87 -3.61
N THR A 86 -3.71 12.25 -3.44
CA THR A 86 -3.90 11.11 -2.52
C THR A 86 -4.19 9.85 -3.32
N THR A 87 -3.68 8.71 -2.83
CA THR A 87 -3.80 7.41 -3.49
C THR A 87 -4.85 6.54 -2.83
N THR A 88 -5.63 5.85 -3.63
CA THR A 88 -6.73 5.00 -3.17
C THR A 88 -6.21 3.73 -2.47
N GLY A 89 -5.39 2.94 -3.13
CA GLY A 89 -4.88 1.67 -2.56
C GLY A 89 -3.93 1.89 -1.40
N GLY A 90 -2.97 2.82 -1.55
CA GLY A 90 -2.07 3.18 -0.45
C GLY A 90 -2.80 3.69 0.79
N THR A 91 -3.98 4.33 0.62
CA THR A 91 -4.86 4.69 1.76
C THR A 91 -5.40 3.44 2.45
N GLY A 92 -5.79 2.40 1.72
CA GLY A 92 -6.22 1.13 2.30
C GLY A 92 -5.15 0.50 3.18
N PHE A 93 -3.90 0.52 2.73
CA PHE A 93 -2.75 0.04 3.52
C PHE A 93 -2.48 0.94 4.73
N GLY A 94 -2.65 2.26 4.61
CA GLY A 94 -2.55 3.22 5.71
C GLY A 94 -3.62 3.03 6.77
N ILE A 95 -4.84 2.61 6.40
CA ILE A 95 -5.90 2.21 7.34
C ILE A 95 -5.44 1.01 8.17
N MET A 96 -4.87 -0.01 7.53
CA MET A 96 -4.32 -1.18 8.23
C MET A 96 -3.15 -0.80 9.14
N ALA A 97 -2.25 0.07 8.69
CA ALA A 97 -1.16 0.61 9.53
C ALA A 97 -1.69 1.41 10.72
N THR A 98 -2.82 2.11 10.59
CA THR A 98 -3.49 2.81 11.70
C THR A 98 -4.05 1.85 12.74
N ILE A 99 -4.54 0.69 12.33
CA ILE A 99 -4.96 -0.39 13.23
C ILE A 99 -3.75 -0.90 14.02
N VAL A 100 -2.63 -1.19 13.35
CA VAL A 100 -1.38 -1.60 14.01
C VAL A 100 -0.94 -0.58 15.05
N ALA A 101 -0.91 0.70 14.69
CA ALA A 101 -0.51 1.78 15.59
C ALA A 101 -1.43 1.89 16.83
N THR A 102 -2.70 1.59 16.66
CA THR A 102 -3.69 1.59 17.75
C THR A 102 -3.46 0.41 18.67
N ASP A 103 -3.29 -0.78 18.11
CA ASP A 103 -3.07 -2.04 18.88
C ASP A 103 -1.75 -1.99 19.64
N ARG A 104 -0.73 -1.39 19.06
CA ARG A 104 0.59 -1.15 19.67
C ARG A 104 0.63 0.06 20.61
N HIS A 105 -0.49 0.75 20.82
CA HIS A 105 -0.60 1.93 21.69
C HIS A 105 0.30 3.10 21.31
N TRP A 106 0.69 3.25 20.02
CA TRP A 106 1.39 4.43 19.53
C TRP A 106 0.44 5.62 19.40
N ILE A 107 -0.83 5.34 19.15
CA ILE A 107 -1.93 6.31 19.15
C ILE A 107 -3.11 5.73 19.94
N THR A 108 -3.99 6.60 20.44
CA THR A 108 -5.18 6.14 21.15
C THR A 108 -6.26 5.66 20.17
N ARG A 109 -7.07 4.66 20.61
CA ARG A 109 -8.21 4.16 19.82
C ARG A 109 -9.18 5.26 19.41
N ASP A 110 -9.44 6.21 20.30
CA ASP A 110 -10.30 7.35 20.02
C ASP A 110 -9.72 8.27 18.94
N SER A 111 -8.42 8.57 18.98
CA SER A 111 -7.76 9.36 17.93
C SER A 111 -7.79 8.63 16.57
N ALA A 112 -7.52 7.33 16.56
CA ALA A 112 -7.57 6.51 15.36
C ALA A 112 -8.99 6.45 14.77
N SER A 113 -9.99 6.20 15.60
CA SER A 113 -11.40 6.13 15.19
C SER A 113 -11.88 7.46 14.58
N ARG A 114 -11.55 8.61 15.21
CA ARG A 114 -11.87 9.92 14.64
C ARG A 114 -11.13 10.22 13.33
N PHE A 115 -9.88 9.80 13.23
CA PHE A 115 -9.09 9.95 12.00
C PHE A 115 -9.71 9.16 10.85
N LEU A 116 -10.05 7.89 11.07
CA LEU A 116 -10.71 7.07 10.06
C LEU A 116 -12.12 7.55 9.74
N LEU A 117 -12.88 8.03 10.73
CA LEU A 117 -14.20 8.60 10.51
C LEU A 117 -14.15 9.85 9.62
N LYS A 118 -13.14 10.72 9.79
CA LYS A 118 -12.89 11.85 8.88
C LYS A 118 -12.67 11.35 7.45
N MET A 119 -11.84 10.33 7.27
CA MET A 119 -11.51 9.75 5.98
C MET A 119 -12.74 9.14 5.28
N VAL A 120 -13.54 8.32 5.96
CA VAL A 120 -14.72 7.72 5.33
C VAL A 120 -15.83 8.74 5.05
N ARG A 121 -15.92 9.82 5.84
CA ARG A 121 -16.80 10.96 5.53
C ARG A 121 -16.36 11.72 4.28
N PHE A 122 -15.06 11.81 4.04
CA PHE A 122 -14.51 12.41 2.83
C PHE A 122 -14.79 11.49 1.62
N LEU A 123 -14.49 10.20 1.72
CA LEU A 123 -14.74 9.22 0.67
C LEU A 123 -16.21 9.16 0.25
N GLY A 124 -17.14 9.28 1.20
CA GLY A 124 -18.59 9.34 0.89
C GLY A 124 -19.03 10.58 0.10
N LYS A 125 -18.12 11.51 -0.22
CA LYS A 125 -18.37 12.72 -1.04
C LYS A 125 -17.42 12.83 -2.22
N ALA A 126 -16.42 11.95 -2.29
CA ALA A 126 -15.43 11.94 -3.36
C ALA A 126 -16.00 11.36 -4.65
N ASP A 127 -15.35 11.62 -5.76
CA ASP A 127 -15.69 10.99 -7.02
C ASP A 127 -15.54 9.47 -6.90
N ALA A 128 -16.58 8.76 -7.27
CA ALA A 128 -16.61 7.31 -7.40
C ALA A 128 -17.48 6.95 -8.61
N TYR A 129 -17.15 5.88 -9.28
CA TYR A 129 -17.81 5.45 -10.51
C TYR A 129 -18.25 4.00 -10.32
N HIS A 130 -19.55 3.76 -10.30
CA HIS A 130 -20.08 2.46 -9.94
C HIS A 130 -19.60 1.97 -8.57
N GLY A 131 -19.46 2.91 -7.61
CA GLY A 131 -18.94 2.64 -6.27
C GLY A 131 -17.43 2.42 -6.17
N VAL A 132 -16.70 2.49 -7.28
CA VAL A 132 -15.24 2.29 -7.38
C VAL A 132 -14.53 3.63 -7.48
N PHE A 133 -13.51 3.82 -6.65
CA PHE A 133 -12.73 5.06 -6.61
C PHE A 133 -11.66 5.09 -7.71
N PRO A 134 -11.24 6.28 -8.16
CA PRO A 134 -10.12 6.41 -9.08
C PRO A 134 -8.78 6.06 -8.40
N HIS A 135 -7.75 5.86 -9.19
CA HIS A 135 -6.39 5.63 -8.71
C HIS A 135 -5.93 6.74 -7.76
N TRP A 136 -6.14 8.00 -8.18
CA TRP A 136 -5.82 9.19 -7.41
C TRP A 136 -7.03 10.11 -7.22
N LEU A 137 -7.09 10.70 -6.03
CA LEU A 137 -8.04 11.73 -5.65
C LEU A 137 -7.32 13.01 -5.23
N HIS A 138 -7.90 14.15 -5.54
CA HIS A 138 -7.47 15.43 -4.99
C HIS A 138 -7.89 15.51 -3.51
N GLY A 139 -6.94 15.55 -2.61
CA GLY A 139 -7.13 15.40 -1.17
C GLY A 139 -8.01 16.46 -0.50
N VAL A 140 -8.23 17.63 -1.14
CA VAL A 140 -9.16 18.66 -0.64
C VAL A 140 -10.56 18.48 -1.20
N THR A 141 -10.66 18.27 -2.52
CA THR A 141 -11.96 18.32 -3.24
C THR A 141 -12.63 16.97 -3.44
N GLY A 142 -11.87 15.88 -3.30
CA GLY A 142 -12.34 14.52 -3.62
C GLY A 142 -12.53 14.28 -5.13
N LYS A 143 -12.05 15.18 -5.99
CA LYS A 143 -12.15 15.02 -7.42
C LYS A 143 -11.08 14.07 -7.94
N THR A 144 -11.41 13.35 -9.01
CA THR A 144 -10.47 12.48 -9.72
C THR A 144 -9.28 13.27 -10.24
N ILE A 145 -8.07 12.78 -9.94
CA ILE A 145 -6.85 13.17 -10.64
C ILE A 145 -6.50 12.02 -11.59
N PRO A 146 -6.50 12.25 -12.91
CA PRO A 146 -6.19 11.20 -13.87
C PRO A 146 -4.80 10.61 -13.66
N PHE A 147 -4.69 9.29 -13.54
CA PHE A 147 -3.41 8.58 -13.54
C PHE A 147 -2.79 8.61 -14.94
N SER A 148 -3.63 8.47 -15.96
CA SER A 148 -3.26 8.65 -17.35
C SER A 148 -4.46 9.19 -18.16
N ARG A 149 -4.25 9.54 -19.44
CA ARG A 149 -5.30 10.08 -20.30
C ARG A 149 -6.55 9.20 -20.41
N LYS A 150 -6.43 7.88 -20.27
CA LYS A 150 -7.55 6.93 -20.34
C LYS A 150 -7.91 6.34 -18.98
N ASP A 151 -7.08 6.57 -17.98
CA ASP A 151 -7.27 6.17 -16.59
C ASP A 151 -7.62 7.43 -15.78
N ASP A 152 -8.83 7.90 -16.00
CA ASP A 152 -9.41 9.11 -15.42
C ASP A 152 -10.75 8.84 -14.74
N GLY A 153 -10.95 7.61 -14.29
CA GLY A 153 -12.18 7.13 -13.67
C GLY A 153 -11.93 6.02 -12.64
N ALA A 154 -12.77 5.00 -12.67
CA ALA A 154 -12.69 3.88 -11.74
C ALA A 154 -11.41 3.07 -11.90
N ASP A 155 -10.75 2.77 -10.76
CA ASP A 155 -9.69 1.77 -10.63
C ASP A 155 -10.12 0.67 -9.65
N LEU A 156 -10.50 -0.49 -10.20
CA LEU A 156 -11.06 -1.59 -9.42
C LEU A 156 -10.02 -2.22 -8.47
N VAL A 157 -8.76 -2.27 -8.87
CA VAL A 157 -7.69 -2.92 -8.10
C VAL A 157 -7.27 -2.04 -6.93
N GLU A 158 -7.04 -0.74 -7.17
CA GLU A 158 -6.76 0.22 -6.10
C GLU A 158 -7.91 0.29 -5.09
N SER A 159 -9.16 0.29 -5.58
CA SER A 159 -10.33 0.24 -4.71
C SER A 159 -10.42 -1.05 -3.91
N SER A 160 -9.95 -2.19 -4.46
CA SER A 160 -9.88 -3.44 -3.71
C SER A 160 -8.94 -3.35 -2.51
N TYR A 161 -7.80 -2.68 -2.65
CA TYR A 161 -6.88 -2.43 -1.53
C TYR A 161 -7.50 -1.49 -0.50
N LEU A 162 -8.22 -0.46 -0.93
CA LEU A 162 -8.96 0.42 -0.03
C LEU A 162 -10.00 -0.37 0.78
N PHE A 163 -10.82 -1.19 0.13
CA PHE A 163 -11.83 -2.00 0.80
C PHE A 163 -11.22 -3.10 1.67
N GLN A 164 -10.07 -3.66 1.33
CA GLN A 164 -9.33 -4.55 2.21
C GLN A 164 -9.01 -3.84 3.55
N GLY A 165 -8.53 -2.61 3.52
CA GLY A 165 -8.29 -1.79 4.71
C GLY A 165 -9.56 -1.43 5.47
N LEU A 166 -10.59 -0.95 4.77
CA LEU A 166 -11.87 -0.54 5.36
C LEU A 166 -12.60 -1.71 6.05
N LEU A 167 -12.66 -2.86 5.39
CA LEU A 167 -13.29 -4.06 5.98
C LEU A 167 -12.50 -4.58 7.19
N THR A 168 -11.17 -4.47 7.20
CA THR A 168 -10.35 -4.76 8.37
C THR A 168 -10.65 -3.80 9.52
N ALA A 169 -10.75 -2.49 9.23
CA ALA A 169 -11.09 -1.48 10.21
C ALA A 169 -12.48 -1.69 10.82
N LYS A 170 -13.46 -2.10 10.00
CA LYS A 170 -14.81 -2.44 10.46
C LYS A 170 -14.81 -3.55 11.51
N GLN A 171 -13.90 -4.51 11.42
CA GLN A 171 -13.77 -5.58 12.41
C GLN A 171 -13.04 -5.11 13.68
N TYR A 172 -12.03 -4.24 13.55
CA TYR A 172 -11.25 -3.75 14.68
C TYR A 172 -12.03 -2.74 15.52
N PHE A 173 -12.62 -1.71 14.89
CA PHE A 173 -13.39 -0.66 15.57
C PHE A 173 -14.84 -1.11 15.82
N ASN A 174 -15.01 -2.00 16.79
CA ASN A 174 -16.26 -2.72 17.06
C ASN A 174 -16.92 -2.35 18.41
N ALA A 175 -16.43 -1.32 19.11
CA ALA A 175 -17.03 -0.86 20.35
C ALA A 175 -18.40 -0.23 20.10
N ASP A 176 -19.32 -0.41 21.06
CA ASP A 176 -20.64 0.19 21.01
C ASP A 176 -20.59 1.63 21.54
N ASN A 177 -20.13 2.52 20.68
CA ASN A 177 -20.13 3.97 20.90
C ASN A 177 -20.49 4.70 19.60
N PRO A 178 -21.00 5.96 19.68
CA PRO A 178 -21.48 6.68 18.50
C PRO A 178 -20.44 6.83 17.38
N GLY A 179 -19.16 7.06 17.73
CA GLY A 179 -18.10 7.26 16.73
C GLY A 179 -17.78 5.99 15.94
N GLU A 180 -17.59 4.88 16.63
CA GLU A 180 -17.30 3.59 15.97
C GLU A 180 -18.55 3.01 15.28
N ASN A 181 -19.76 3.26 15.82
CA ASN A 181 -21.01 2.88 15.16
C ASN A 181 -21.17 3.63 13.82
N GLU A 182 -20.89 4.95 13.79
CA GLU A 182 -20.92 5.74 12.56
C GLU A 182 -19.84 5.26 11.59
N LEU A 183 -18.62 5.01 12.07
CA LEU A 183 -17.51 4.50 11.24
C LEU A 183 -17.91 3.20 10.52
N ARG A 184 -18.40 2.21 11.27
CA ARG A 184 -18.86 0.92 10.69
C ARG A 184 -20.01 1.10 9.71
N GLY A 185 -20.99 1.95 10.03
CA GLY A 185 -22.12 2.24 9.15
C GLY A 185 -21.68 2.81 7.82
N ARG A 186 -20.78 3.82 7.85
CA ARG A 186 -20.25 4.42 6.62
C ARG A 186 -19.41 3.48 5.79
N ILE A 187 -18.56 2.66 6.43
CA ILE A 187 -17.81 1.60 5.72
C ILE A 187 -18.77 0.64 5.03
N SER A 188 -19.86 0.24 5.73
CA SER A 188 -20.86 -0.65 5.14
C SER A 188 -21.55 -0.02 3.94
N SER A 189 -21.94 1.27 4.02
CA SER A 189 -22.55 1.97 2.88
C SER A 189 -21.61 2.02 1.68
N LEU A 190 -20.34 2.42 1.86
CA LEU A 190 -19.37 2.43 0.77
C LEU A 190 -19.15 1.05 0.15
N TRP A 191 -19.10 0.00 0.98
CA TRP A 191 -18.93 -1.38 0.52
C TRP A 191 -20.13 -1.87 -0.32
N GLU A 192 -21.34 -1.56 0.09
CA GLU A 192 -22.57 -1.99 -0.56
C GLU A 192 -22.86 -1.24 -1.88
N GLU A 193 -22.24 -0.08 -2.09
CA GLU A 193 -22.37 0.73 -3.31
C GLU A 193 -21.50 0.24 -4.47
N VAL A 194 -20.52 -0.65 -4.21
CA VAL A 194 -19.61 -1.14 -5.27
C VAL A 194 -20.33 -2.10 -6.20
N GLU A 195 -20.48 -1.73 -7.44
CA GLU A 195 -21.09 -2.53 -8.52
C GLU A 195 -20.02 -3.45 -9.16
N TRP A 196 -19.59 -4.49 -8.43
CA TRP A 196 -18.52 -5.39 -8.89
C TRP A 196 -18.85 -6.06 -10.23
N ASP A 197 -20.13 -6.41 -10.45
CA ASP A 197 -20.60 -7.04 -11.68
C ASP A 197 -20.50 -6.08 -12.88
N TRP A 198 -20.59 -4.75 -12.68
CA TRP A 198 -20.32 -3.76 -13.73
C TRP A 198 -18.97 -3.98 -14.40
N PHE A 199 -17.96 -4.31 -13.60
CA PHE A 199 -16.57 -4.51 -14.06
C PHE A 199 -16.36 -5.82 -14.82
N THR A 200 -17.41 -6.59 -15.05
CA THR A 200 -17.41 -7.68 -16.04
C THR A 200 -17.70 -7.19 -17.46
N LYS A 201 -17.85 -5.89 -17.68
CA LYS A 201 -18.06 -5.27 -19.00
C LYS A 201 -19.26 -5.87 -19.74
N GLY A 202 -20.39 -5.98 -19.03
CA GLY A 202 -21.63 -6.50 -19.59
C GLY A 202 -21.80 -8.02 -19.47
N GLY A 203 -21.14 -8.65 -18.50
CA GLY A 203 -21.30 -10.07 -18.19
C GLY A 203 -20.23 -10.97 -18.81
N GLU A 204 -19.08 -10.42 -19.24
CA GLU A 204 -17.90 -11.23 -19.57
C GLU A 204 -17.40 -11.95 -18.33
N GLU A 205 -16.89 -13.17 -18.49
CA GLU A 205 -16.40 -13.99 -17.37
C GLU A 205 -15.00 -13.56 -16.91
N VAL A 206 -14.74 -12.26 -16.79
CA VAL A 206 -13.48 -11.66 -16.32
C VAL A 206 -13.75 -10.28 -15.75
N LEU A 207 -12.95 -9.84 -14.78
CA LEU A 207 -12.97 -8.47 -14.29
C LEU A 207 -12.05 -7.59 -15.12
N TYR A 208 -12.45 -6.34 -15.33
CA TYR A 208 -11.66 -5.30 -15.98
C TYR A 208 -11.14 -4.30 -14.94
N TRP A 209 -9.90 -3.86 -15.12
CA TRP A 209 -9.22 -2.98 -14.17
C TRP A 209 -9.82 -1.58 -14.10
N HIS A 210 -10.07 -0.98 -15.27
CA HIS A 210 -10.41 0.44 -15.40
C HIS A 210 -11.72 0.66 -16.14
N TRP A 211 -12.48 1.64 -15.67
CA TRP A 211 -13.57 2.25 -16.43
C TRP A 211 -13.52 3.77 -16.32
N SER A 212 -13.69 4.47 -17.43
CA SER A 212 -13.60 5.92 -17.50
C SER A 212 -14.96 6.53 -17.88
N PRO A 213 -15.43 7.59 -17.18
CA PRO A 213 -16.64 8.32 -17.58
C PRO A 213 -16.48 9.02 -18.94
N ASN A 214 -15.24 9.30 -19.35
CA ASN A 214 -14.94 10.02 -20.60
C ASN A 214 -14.55 9.08 -21.75
N ASN A 215 -13.95 7.92 -21.43
CA ASN A 215 -13.38 7.00 -22.40
C ASN A 215 -14.00 5.58 -22.34
N GLY A 216 -14.96 5.34 -21.43
CA GLY A 216 -15.58 4.02 -21.22
C GLY A 216 -14.53 2.93 -20.95
N TRP A 217 -14.58 1.87 -21.68
CA TRP A 217 -13.66 0.71 -21.57
C TRP A 217 -12.40 0.84 -22.44
N ALA A 218 -11.96 2.04 -22.78
CA ALA A 218 -10.85 2.25 -23.74
C ALA A 218 -9.48 1.75 -23.27
N MET A 219 -9.25 1.57 -21.95
CA MET A 219 -8.08 0.88 -21.41
C MET A 219 -8.11 -0.61 -21.78
N ASN A 220 -9.30 -1.21 -21.82
CA ASN A 220 -9.56 -2.61 -22.20
C ASN A 220 -8.57 -3.61 -21.56
N PHE A 221 -8.36 -3.50 -20.24
CA PHE A 221 -7.38 -4.27 -19.49
C PHE A 221 -8.07 -5.32 -18.61
N PRO A 222 -8.34 -6.53 -19.14
CA PRO A 222 -8.89 -7.62 -18.34
C PRO A 222 -7.84 -8.14 -17.35
N LEU A 223 -8.26 -8.40 -16.11
CA LEU A 223 -7.41 -8.97 -15.07
C LEU A 223 -7.19 -10.46 -15.37
N ARG A 224 -6.01 -10.80 -15.86
CA ARG A 224 -5.61 -12.14 -16.25
C ARG A 224 -4.20 -12.45 -15.78
N GLY A 225 -3.87 -13.75 -15.64
CA GLY A 225 -2.61 -14.18 -15.06
C GLY A 225 -2.58 -14.01 -13.54
N TYR A 226 -1.71 -14.77 -12.86
CA TYR A 226 -1.55 -14.61 -11.41
C TYR A 226 -0.69 -13.36 -11.11
N ASN A 227 -1.26 -12.48 -10.34
CA ASN A 227 -0.67 -11.22 -9.92
C ASN A 227 -1.30 -10.76 -8.59
N GLU A 228 -1.20 -9.49 -8.25
CA GLU A 228 -1.72 -8.86 -7.03
C GLU A 228 -3.25 -8.87 -6.89
N CYS A 229 -3.99 -9.21 -7.95
CA CYS A 229 -5.45 -9.03 -8.03
C CYS A 229 -6.27 -10.16 -7.37
N LEU A 230 -5.65 -11.09 -6.61
CA LEU A 230 -6.42 -12.12 -5.90
C LEU A 230 -7.48 -11.48 -4.99
N ILE A 231 -7.11 -10.44 -4.24
CA ILE A 231 -8.05 -9.72 -3.36
C ILE A 231 -9.23 -9.13 -4.12
N THR A 232 -9.02 -8.64 -5.35
CA THR A 232 -10.07 -8.07 -6.19
C THR A 232 -11.13 -9.11 -6.51
N TYR A 233 -10.72 -10.31 -6.92
CA TYR A 233 -11.63 -11.42 -7.19
C TYR A 233 -12.34 -11.93 -5.94
N VAL A 234 -11.63 -12.01 -4.81
CA VAL A 234 -12.23 -12.39 -3.52
C VAL A 234 -13.30 -11.39 -3.12
N LEU A 235 -13.02 -10.08 -3.15
CA LEU A 235 -13.97 -9.04 -2.79
C LEU A 235 -15.16 -9.00 -3.75
N ALA A 236 -14.94 -9.13 -5.04
CA ALA A 236 -16.01 -9.17 -6.03
C ALA A 236 -16.97 -10.35 -5.81
N ALA A 237 -16.46 -11.50 -5.37
CA ALA A 237 -17.30 -12.65 -4.99
C ALA A 237 -17.98 -12.47 -3.63
N SER A 238 -17.41 -11.66 -2.72
CA SER A 238 -17.87 -11.41 -1.35
C SER A 238 -19.02 -10.43 -1.24
N ALA A 239 -19.25 -9.61 -2.26
CA ALA A 239 -20.30 -8.61 -2.24
C ALA A 239 -21.68 -9.24 -2.08
N LYS A 240 -22.58 -8.58 -1.31
CA LYS A 240 -23.94 -9.07 -1.12
C LYS A 240 -24.86 -8.71 -2.29
N ARG A 241 -24.63 -7.55 -2.89
CA ARG A 241 -25.58 -6.94 -3.83
C ARG A 241 -25.15 -7.07 -5.29
N TYR A 242 -23.91 -6.88 -5.60
CA TYR A 242 -23.39 -6.87 -6.97
C TYR A 242 -22.26 -7.88 -7.16
N ALA A 243 -22.40 -9.04 -6.50
CA ALA A 243 -21.38 -10.06 -6.54
C ALA A 243 -21.26 -10.72 -7.91
N VAL A 244 -20.03 -10.98 -8.32
CA VAL A 244 -19.76 -11.78 -9.50
C VAL A 244 -19.92 -13.29 -9.23
N PRO A 245 -20.30 -14.11 -10.22
CA PRO A 245 -20.29 -15.55 -10.08
C PRO A 245 -18.89 -16.12 -9.99
N ALA A 246 -18.72 -17.29 -9.38
CA ALA A 246 -17.42 -17.96 -9.26
C ALA A 246 -16.75 -18.24 -10.62
N SER A 247 -17.51 -18.35 -11.70
CA SER A 247 -16.97 -18.54 -13.05
C SER A 247 -16.05 -17.39 -13.49
N VAL A 248 -16.28 -16.15 -13.00
CA VAL A 248 -15.42 -14.99 -13.29
C VAL A 248 -14.01 -15.20 -12.72
N TYR A 249 -13.90 -15.78 -11.53
CA TYR A 249 -12.62 -16.19 -10.95
C TYR A 249 -12.01 -17.37 -11.70
N HIS A 250 -12.77 -18.46 -11.87
CA HIS A 250 -12.23 -19.70 -12.39
C HIS A 250 -11.89 -19.63 -13.88
N ARG A 251 -12.78 -19.08 -14.71
CA ARG A 251 -12.58 -19.02 -16.17
C ARG A 251 -11.81 -17.78 -16.61
N GLY A 252 -12.15 -16.64 -16.04
CA GLY A 252 -11.58 -15.36 -16.45
C GLY A 252 -10.14 -15.16 -16.00
N TRP A 253 -9.84 -15.56 -14.76
CA TRP A 253 -8.53 -15.34 -14.15
C TRP A 253 -7.72 -16.64 -14.05
N ALA A 254 -8.19 -17.64 -13.29
CA ALA A 254 -7.42 -18.82 -12.96
C ALA A 254 -7.14 -19.77 -14.15
N GLN A 255 -7.93 -19.73 -15.21
CA GLN A 255 -7.69 -20.46 -16.44
C GLN A 255 -7.03 -19.62 -17.54
N SER A 256 -6.68 -18.37 -17.24
CA SER A 256 -6.01 -17.50 -18.18
C SER A 256 -4.52 -17.85 -18.33
N ASN A 257 -3.91 -17.35 -19.41
CA ASN A 257 -2.46 -17.45 -19.61
C ASN A 257 -1.70 -16.80 -18.45
N PHE A 258 -0.54 -17.34 -18.11
CA PHE A 258 0.32 -16.87 -17.01
C PHE A 258 -0.28 -16.97 -15.60
N PHE A 259 -1.38 -17.70 -15.42
CA PHE A 259 -1.90 -18.01 -14.09
C PHE A 259 -1.16 -19.21 -13.47
N LYS A 260 -1.15 -20.37 -14.13
CA LYS A 260 -0.40 -21.54 -13.68
C LYS A 260 1.03 -21.51 -14.22
N ASN A 261 2.00 -21.84 -13.37
CA ASN A 261 3.39 -21.97 -13.74
C ASN A 261 3.88 -23.43 -13.60
N GLY A 262 4.10 -23.89 -12.38
CA GLY A 262 4.52 -25.27 -12.07
C GLY A 262 5.99 -25.57 -12.32
N LYS A 263 6.79 -24.60 -12.82
CA LYS A 263 8.23 -24.75 -13.05
C LYS A 263 9.03 -24.57 -11.75
N GLU A 264 10.28 -24.95 -11.79
CA GLU A 264 11.26 -24.76 -10.73
C GLU A 264 12.28 -23.70 -11.11
N PHE A 265 12.57 -22.79 -10.17
CA PHE A 265 13.58 -21.73 -10.30
C PHE A 265 14.46 -21.74 -9.06
N TYR A 266 15.76 -21.85 -9.23
CA TYR A 266 16.73 -21.85 -8.12
C TYR A 266 16.45 -22.92 -7.05
N GLY A 267 15.86 -24.07 -7.45
CA GLY A 267 15.48 -25.15 -6.54
C GLY A 267 14.12 -24.96 -5.82
N TYR A 268 13.35 -23.96 -6.19
CA TYR A 268 12.02 -23.69 -5.63
C TYR A 268 10.94 -23.83 -6.70
N LYS A 269 9.93 -24.67 -6.44
CA LYS A 269 8.78 -24.81 -7.33
C LYS A 269 7.87 -23.57 -7.23
N LEU A 270 7.52 -23.00 -8.35
CA LEU A 270 6.59 -21.87 -8.44
C LEU A 270 5.23 -22.35 -8.98
N PRO A 271 4.20 -22.50 -8.13
CA PRO A 271 2.88 -22.96 -8.58
C PRO A 271 2.21 -22.06 -9.59
N LEU A 272 2.24 -20.74 -9.36
CA LEU A 272 1.48 -19.73 -10.09
C LEU A 272 2.36 -18.60 -10.61
N GLY A 273 1.87 -17.91 -11.64
CA GLY A 273 2.41 -16.64 -12.11
C GLY A 273 3.45 -16.76 -13.23
N PHE A 274 4.12 -15.67 -13.49
CA PHE A 274 5.16 -15.55 -14.50
C PHE A 274 6.42 -16.34 -14.11
N ASP A 275 7.28 -16.61 -15.06
CA ASP A 275 8.60 -17.17 -14.78
C ASP A 275 9.36 -16.27 -13.79
N ASN A 276 10.00 -16.87 -12.80
CA ASN A 276 10.59 -16.22 -11.62
C ASN A 276 9.61 -15.45 -10.71
N GLY A 277 8.30 -15.46 -10.94
CA GLY A 277 7.28 -14.90 -10.07
C GLY A 277 6.89 -13.44 -10.36
N GLY A 278 7.70 -12.67 -11.05
CA GLY A 278 7.50 -11.23 -11.21
C GLY A 278 7.95 -10.41 -9.98
N PRO A 279 7.45 -9.18 -9.81
CA PRO A 279 7.73 -8.34 -8.65
C PRO A 279 7.09 -8.90 -7.37
N LEU A 280 7.74 -8.72 -6.21
CA LEU A 280 7.29 -9.35 -4.96
C LEU A 280 5.94 -8.86 -4.44
N PHE A 281 5.49 -7.68 -4.83
CA PHE A 281 4.18 -7.20 -4.39
C PHE A 281 3.02 -8.12 -4.84
N PHE A 282 3.21 -8.94 -5.87
CA PHE A 282 2.24 -9.98 -6.27
C PHE A 282 1.94 -10.98 -5.16
N SER A 283 2.89 -11.24 -4.28
CA SER A 283 2.74 -12.13 -3.12
C SER A 283 2.52 -11.37 -1.79
N GLN A 284 2.33 -10.05 -1.84
CA GLN A 284 2.22 -9.21 -0.65
C GLN A 284 0.87 -8.49 -0.57
N TYR A 285 0.44 -7.73 -1.58
CA TYR A 285 -0.69 -6.81 -1.47
C TYR A 285 -2.02 -7.49 -1.16
N SER A 286 -2.38 -8.56 -1.84
CA SER A 286 -3.58 -9.35 -1.50
C SER A 286 -3.50 -9.96 -0.09
N PHE A 287 -2.29 -10.29 0.34
CA PHE A 287 -2.04 -10.98 1.61
C PHE A 287 -1.75 -10.05 2.78
N LEU A 288 -2.00 -8.77 2.63
CA LEU A 288 -2.06 -7.87 3.80
C LEU A 288 -3.24 -8.22 4.70
N GLY A 289 -4.37 -8.61 4.12
CA GLY A 289 -5.58 -9.05 4.81
C GLY A 289 -5.89 -10.54 4.69
N LEU A 290 -5.72 -11.13 3.51
CA LEU A 290 -5.88 -12.58 3.32
C LEU A 290 -4.76 -13.34 4.04
N ASP A 291 -5.12 -14.18 5.00
CA ASP A 291 -4.15 -15.05 5.69
C ASP A 291 -3.77 -16.23 4.77
N PRO A 292 -2.53 -16.29 4.26
CA PRO A 292 -2.14 -17.37 3.36
C PRO A 292 -1.92 -18.71 4.07
N ARG A 293 -1.87 -18.73 5.41
CA ARG A 293 -1.61 -19.94 6.20
C ARG A 293 -2.78 -20.92 6.11
N GLY A 294 -2.58 -21.99 5.36
CA GLY A 294 -3.62 -22.98 5.07
C GLY A 294 -4.72 -22.48 4.13
N LEU A 295 -4.52 -21.33 3.46
CA LEU A 295 -5.37 -20.85 2.39
C LEU A 295 -5.03 -21.60 1.11
N LYS A 296 -5.98 -22.37 0.59
CA LYS A 296 -5.84 -23.21 -0.60
C LYS A 296 -7.07 -23.13 -1.47
N ASP A 297 -6.89 -23.37 -2.73
CA ASP A 297 -7.95 -23.68 -3.67
C ASP A 297 -7.51 -24.83 -4.59
N GLN A 298 -8.26 -25.11 -5.63
CA GLN A 298 -7.91 -26.16 -6.60
C GLN A 298 -6.63 -25.86 -7.41
N TYR A 299 -6.04 -24.68 -7.29
CA TYR A 299 -4.91 -24.24 -8.11
C TYR A 299 -3.60 -24.21 -7.33
N ALA A 300 -3.62 -23.80 -6.06
CA ALA A 300 -2.43 -23.66 -5.24
C ALA A 300 -2.69 -23.69 -3.73
N ASP A 301 -1.62 -23.97 -2.99
CA ASP A 301 -1.41 -23.56 -1.61
C ASP A 301 -0.75 -22.18 -1.62
N TYR A 302 -1.44 -21.16 -1.10
CA TYR A 302 -0.97 -19.77 -1.21
C TYR A 302 0.17 -19.45 -0.24
N TRP A 303 0.34 -20.23 0.84
CA TRP A 303 1.52 -20.11 1.68
C TRP A 303 2.77 -20.59 0.93
N GLU A 304 2.68 -21.74 0.28
CA GLU A 304 3.78 -22.28 -0.54
C GLU A 304 4.11 -21.35 -1.71
N GLN A 305 3.09 -20.86 -2.41
CA GLN A 305 3.23 -19.90 -3.52
C GLN A 305 4.03 -18.66 -3.08
N ASN A 306 3.62 -18.00 -2.01
CA ASN A 306 4.21 -16.74 -1.58
C ASN A 306 5.62 -16.92 -1.02
N LYS A 307 5.82 -17.99 -0.23
CA LYS A 307 7.14 -18.35 0.29
C LYS A 307 8.13 -18.67 -0.83
N ASN A 308 7.73 -19.49 -1.79
CA ASN A 308 8.61 -19.89 -2.90
C ASN A 308 8.90 -18.71 -3.82
N HIS A 309 7.92 -17.85 -4.14
CA HIS A 309 8.16 -16.63 -4.90
C HIS A 309 9.18 -15.72 -4.19
N THR A 310 9.06 -15.53 -2.87
CA THR A 310 10.03 -14.76 -2.07
C THR A 310 11.43 -15.36 -2.15
N LEU A 311 11.55 -16.68 -1.99
CA LEU A 311 12.84 -17.39 -2.07
C LEU A 311 13.46 -17.32 -3.46
N ILE A 312 12.67 -17.41 -4.52
CA ILE A 312 13.12 -17.25 -5.91
C ILE A 312 13.66 -15.85 -6.15
N ASN A 313 12.94 -14.81 -5.71
CA ASN A 313 13.38 -13.42 -5.85
C ASN A 313 14.72 -13.19 -5.13
N ARG A 314 14.85 -13.67 -3.90
CA ARG A 314 16.12 -13.60 -3.16
C ARG A 314 17.23 -14.39 -3.85
N ALA A 315 16.96 -15.63 -4.30
CA ALA A 315 17.95 -16.47 -4.96
C ALA A 315 18.46 -15.88 -6.29
N TYR A 316 17.57 -15.21 -7.04
CA TYR A 316 17.97 -14.44 -8.22
C TYR A 316 18.98 -13.34 -7.86
N VAL A 317 18.68 -12.57 -6.80
CA VAL A 317 19.60 -11.49 -6.33
C VAL A 317 20.94 -12.08 -5.90
N LEU A 318 20.95 -13.21 -5.21
CA LEU A 318 22.20 -13.88 -4.82
C LEU A 318 22.99 -14.41 -6.04
N ALA A 319 22.31 -15.01 -7.01
CA ALA A 319 22.94 -15.45 -8.25
C ALA A 319 23.51 -14.28 -9.06
N ASN A 320 22.92 -13.11 -8.91
CA ASN A 320 23.34 -11.83 -9.49
C ASN A 320 23.84 -11.93 -10.93
N PRO A 321 23.01 -12.40 -11.88
CA PRO A 321 23.45 -12.70 -13.23
C PRO A 321 23.96 -11.45 -13.98
N LYS A 322 23.52 -10.26 -13.56
CA LYS A 322 23.93 -8.98 -14.12
C LYS A 322 25.13 -8.35 -13.40
N LYS A 323 25.60 -8.96 -12.30
CA LYS A 323 26.77 -8.56 -11.50
C LYS A 323 26.64 -7.15 -10.89
N TYR A 324 25.43 -6.76 -10.49
CA TYR A 324 25.21 -5.47 -9.84
C TYR A 324 25.89 -5.42 -8.47
N LYS A 325 26.58 -4.32 -8.21
CA LYS A 325 27.12 -4.00 -6.89
C LYS A 325 25.98 -3.83 -5.88
N GLY A 326 26.19 -4.29 -4.65
CA GLY A 326 25.23 -4.15 -3.56
C GLY A 326 24.21 -5.30 -3.48
N TYR A 327 24.14 -6.18 -4.47
CA TYR A 327 23.33 -7.41 -4.39
C TYR A 327 24.04 -8.46 -3.52
N GLY A 328 23.29 -9.09 -2.60
CA GLY A 328 23.89 -10.09 -1.72
C GLY A 328 22.91 -10.66 -0.70
N GLU A 329 23.44 -11.47 0.23
CA GLU A 329 22.63 -12.20 1.23
C GLU A 329 21.75 -11.30 2.10
N ASN A 330 22.25 -10.10 2.43
CA ASN A 330 21.60 -9.13 3.29
C ASN A 330 21.03 -7.93 2.53
N SER A 331 21.22 -7.87 1.21
CA SER A 331 20.70 -6.80 0.35
C SER A 331 19.99 -7.39 -0.84
N TRP A 332 18.67 -7.59 -0.70
CA TRP A 332 17.79 -8.22 -1.67
C TRP A 332 16.38 -7.65 -1.62
N GLY A 333 15.61 -7.94 -2.66
CA GLY A 333 14.21 -7.59 -2.76
C GLY A 333 13.92 -6.73 -3.99
N LEU A 334 13.30 -7.35 -5.00
CA LEU A 334 12.87 -6.70 -6.24
C LEU A 334 11.36 -6.60 -6.24
N THR A 335 10.86 -5.37 -6.29
CA THR A 335 9.44 -5.05 -6.43
C THR A 335 9.28 -3.66 -7.04
N ALA A 336 8.06 -3.31 -7.47
CA ALA A 336 7.80 -2.00 -8.05
C ALA A 336 8.23 -0.87 -7.11
N SER A 337 8.96 0.10 -7.64
CA SER A 337 9.49 1.24 -6.89
C SER A 337 10.11 2.29 -7.82
N ASP A 338 10.52 3.42 -7.25
CA ASP A 338 11.34 4.40 -7.96
C ASP A 338 12.71 3.81 -8.34
N SER A 339 13.27 4.31 -9.41
CA SER A 339 14.63 4.04 -9.83
C SER A 339 15.32 5.31 -10.32
N TRP A 340 16.58 5.21 -10.64
CA TRP A 340 17.34 6.29 -11.25
C TRP A 340 16.85 6.66 -12.66
N GLN A 341 15.99 5.82 -13.27
CA GLN A 341 15.34 6.06 -14.56
C GLN A 341 13.85 6.45 -14.43
N GLY A 342 13.30 6.48 -13.23
CA GLY A 342 11.89 6.66 -12.95
C GLY A 342 11.27 5.43 -12.27
N TYR A 343 9.94 5.37 -12.15
CA TYR A 343 9.24 4.23 -11.56
C TYR A 343 9.26 3.02 -12.50
N ALA A 344 9.54 1.83 -11.95
CA ALA A 344 9.55 0.57 -12.70
C ALA A 344 9.10 -0.61 -11.82
N ALA A 345 8.66 -1.70 -12.46
CA ALA A 345 8.09 -2.86 -11.76
C ALA A 345 9.13 -3.85 -11.23
N HIS A 346 10.38 -3.53 -11.21
CA HIS A 346 11.52 -4.34 -10.82
C HIS A 346 11.23 -5.80 -10.46
N SER A 347 11.80 -6.72 -11.22
CA SER A 347 11.67 -8.16 -11.01
C SER A 347 12.89 -8.87 -11.59
N PRO A 348 13.07 -10.18 -11.39
CA PRO A 348 14.13 -10.91 -12.08
C PRO A 348 14.12 -10.74 -13.61
N ASN A 349 12.97 -10.49 -14.21
CA ASN A 349 12.83 -10.26 -15.65
C ASN A 349 13.02 -8.80 -16.07
N GLU A 350 12.89 -7.86 -15.12
CA GLU A 350 13.02 -6.41 -15.33
C GLU A 350 13.91 -5.80 -14.25
N ASP A 351 15.17 -6.21 -14.24
CA ASP A 351 16.13 -5.84 -13.20
C ASP A 351 17.02 -4.66 -13.65
N LEU A 352 16.97 -3.57 -12.90
CA LEU A 352 17.73 -2.34 -13.11
C LEU A 352 18.82 -2.12 -12.05
N GLY A 353 19.17 -3.13 -11.25
CA GLY A 353 20.16 -2.99 -10.17
C GLY A 353 19.62 -2.19 -8.98
N VAL A 354 18.31 -2.27 -8.71
CA VAL A 354 17.61 -1.53 -7.66
C VAL A 354 17.10 -2.50 -6.60
N ILE A 355 17.35 -2.19 -5.33
CA ILE A 355 16.78 -2.87 -4.17
C ILE A 355 15.69 -1.99 -3.57
N THR A 356 14.54 -2.60 -3.29
CA THR A 356 13.39 -1.95 -2.69
C THR A 356 13.17 -2.51 -1.28
N PRO A 357 13.39 -1.72 -0.21
CA PRO A 357 13.28 -2.21 1.17
C PRO A 357 11.95 -2.92 1.48
N THR A 358 10.83 -2.42 0.96
CA THR A 358 9.51 -3.05 1.19
C THR A 358 9.47 -4.50 0.71
N ALA A 359 10.17 -4.86 -0.36
CA ALA A 359 10.17 -6.23 -0.89
C ALA A 359 10.67 -7.25 0.15
N ALA A 360 11.80 -6.96 0.79
CA ALA A 360 12.38 -7.82 1.82
C ALA A 360 11.63 -7.73 3.15
N LEU A 361 11.18 -6.51 3.54
CA LEU A 361 10.55 -6.29 4.83
C LEU A 361 9.08 -6.74 4.86
N SER A 362 8.38 -6.65 3.75
CA SER A 362 7.01 -7.20 3.65
C SER A 362 6.99 -8.72 3.47
N ALA A 363 8.17 -9.34 3.30
CA ALA A 363 8.33 -10.79 3.24
C ALA A 363 8.55 -11.44 4.63
N PHE A 364 8.55 -10.69 5.72
CA PHE A 364 8.78 -11.20 7.07
C PHE A 364 8.00 -12.48 7.42
N PRO A 365 6.70 -12.62 7.09
CA PRO A 365 5.99 -13.85 7.39
C PRO A 365 6.53 -15.08 6.66
N TYR A 366 7.07 -14.90 5.47
CA TYR A 366 7.53 -16.00 4.60
C TYR A 366 8.99 -16.37 4.85
N THR A 367 9.83 -15.40 5.18
CA THR A 367 11.29 -15.55 5.33
C THR A 367 11.83 -14.73 6.50
N PRO A 368 11.38 -14.98 7.76
CA PRO A 368 11.67 -14.11 8.89
C PRO A 368 13.17 -13.90 9.13
N GLU A 369 13.97 -14.94 8.98
CA GLU A 369 15.44 -14.86 9.18
C GLU A 369 16.10 -14.00 8.11
N PHE A 370 15.79 -14.22 6.83
CA PHE A 370 16.35 -13.43 5.72
C PHE A 370 15.86 -11.99 5.73
N SER A 371 14.60 -11.78 6.08
CA SER A 371 14.03 -10.43 6.23
C SER A 371 14.68 -9.67 7.38
N MET A 372 14.98 -10.34 8.50
CA MET A 372 15.68 -9.72 9.62
C MET A 372 17.14 -9.38 9.26
N GLN A 373 17.83 -10.25 8.54
CA GLN A 373 19.19 -9.97 8.03
C GLN A 373 19.19 -8.73 7.11
N ALA A 374 18.21 -8.64 6.19
CA ALA A 374 18.06 -7.48 5.33
C ALA A 374 17.72 -6.22 6.13
N LEU A 375 16.81 -6.30 7.10
CA LEU A 375 16.45 -5.18 7.97
C LEU A 375 17.66 -4.62 8.72
N LYS A 376 18.48 -5.51 9.30
CA LYS A 376 19.71 -5.12 10.01
C LYS A 376 20.69 -4.43 9.08
N HIS A 377 20.89 -4.97 7.89
CA HIS A 377 21.77 -4.37 6.89
C HIS A 377 21.25 -2.98 6.45
N PHE A 378 19.98 -2.87 6.13
CA PHE A 378 19.37 -1.61 5.72
C PHE A 378 19.46 -0.55 6.82
N TYR A 379 19.26 -0.93 8.09
CA TYR A 379 19.28 0.02 9.18
C TYR A 379 20.70 0.32 9.68
N PHE A 380 21.53 -0.71 9.96
CA PHE A 380 22.82 -0.51 10.62
C PHE A 380 23.93 -0.12 9.65
N ASP A 381 23.90 -0.63 8.41
CA ASP A 381 24.99 -0.44 7.45
C ASP A 381 24.66 0.65 6.41
N LEU A 382 23.40 0.74 5.97
CA LEU A 382 22.96 1.71 4.97
C LEU A 382 22.10 2.84 5.56
N GLY A 383 21.81 2.82 6.85
CA GLY A 383 20.88 3.76 7.48
C GLY A 383 21.20 5.23 7.25
N ASP A 384 22.48 5.60 7.22
CA ASP A 384 22.90 6.97 6.91
C ASP A 384 22.45 7.46 5.52
N LYS A 385 22.11 6.53 4.61
CA LYS A 385 21.70 6.82 3.22
C LYS A 385 20.22 6.63 2.98
N ILE A 386 19.58 5.64 3.63
CA ILE A 386 18.22 5.21 3.31
C ILE A 386 17.23 5.30 4.47
N TRP A 387 17.66 5.56 5.71
CA TRP A 387 16.78 5.75 6.85
C TRP A 387 16.35 7.21 6.99
N SER A 388 15.09 7.45 7.18
CA SER A 388 14.53 8.79 7.14
C SER A 388 13.38 9.02 8.12
N LYS A 389 12.78 10.20 8.05
CA LYS A 389 11.66 10.63 8.90
C LYS A 389 10.40 9.72 8.76
N TYR A 390 10.26 8.95 7.67
CA TYR A 390 9.15 8.03 7.44
C TYR A 390 9.59 6.57 7.28
N GLY A 391 10.69 6.19 7.91
CA GLY A 391 11.29 4.89 7.74
C GLY A 391 12.28 4.85 6.58
N PHE A 392 12.40 3.71 5.93
CA PHE A 392 13.28 3.57 4.77
C PHE A 392 12.72 4.33 3.58
N VAL A 393 13.60 4.93 2.79
CA VAL A 393 13.25 5.49 1.48
C VAL A 393 12.78 4.38 0.53
N ASP A 394 12.12 4.78 -0.52
CA ASP A 394 11.44 3.88 -1.44
C ASP A 394 12.36 2.79 -2.02
N ALA A 395 13.51 3.20 -2.57
CA ALA A 395 14.45 2.28 -3.19
C ALA A 395 15.88 2.84 -3.20
N PHE A 396 16.86 1.96 -3.52
CA PHE A 396 18.25 2.36 -3.70
C PHE A 396 18.98 1.46 -4.70
N SER A 397 20.08 1.98 -5.26
CA SER A 397 21.02 1.23 -6.09
C SER A 397 22.46 1.59 -5.73
N GLU A 398 23.21 0.63 -5.19
CA GLU A 398 24.62 0.84 -4.93
C GLU A 398 25.48 0.83 -6.22
N GLU A 399 25.01 0.12 -7.25
CA GLU A 399 25.62 0.13 -8.58
C GLU A 399 25.67 1.54 -9.17
N HIS A 400 24.54 2.26 -9.06
CA HIS A 400 24.40 3.61 -9.60
C HIS A 400 24.66 4.71 -8.57
N ASN A 401 25.07 4.35 -7.33
CA ASN A 401 25.20 5.28 -6.20
C ASN A 401 23.98 6.20 -6.07
N TRP A 402 22.80 5.61 -6.25
CA TRP A 402 21.50 6.30 -6.23
C TRP A 402 20.66 5.85 -5.04
N TYR A 403 20.04 6.80 -4.36
CA TYR A 403 19.18 6.59 -3.19
C TYR A 403 17.96 7.47 -3.37
N ALA A 404 16.76 6.88 -3.35
CA ALA A 404 15.50 7.59 -3.46
C ALA A 404 15.38 8.66 -2.36
N LYS A 405 14.71 9.76 -2.69
CA LYS A 405 14.32 10.78 -1.70
C LYS A 405 12.81 10.74 -1.41
N SER A 406 12.14 9.78 -2.00
CA SER A 406 10.70 9.53 -1.91
C SER A 406 10.40 8.38 -0.96
N HIS A 407 9.16 8.39 -0.50
CA HIS A 407 8.45 7.26 0.11
C HIS A 407 7.13 7.19 -0.63
N LEU A 408 6.70 6.00 -0.99
CA LEU A 408 5.42 5.76 -1.64
C LEU A 408 4.46 5.09 -0.66
N ALA A 409 3.21 5.54 -0.62
CA ALA A 409 2.21 4.94 0.29
C ALA A 409 2.05 3.45 0.06
N ILE A 410 2.08 3.04 -1.22
CA ILE A 410 1.90 1.65 -1.64
C ILE A 410 3.03 0.74 -1.14
N ASP A 411 4.22 1.28 -0.86
CA ASP A 411 5.39 0.55 -0.38
C ASP A 411 5.55 0.64 1.14
N GLN A 412 5.19 1.77 1.74
CA GLN A 412 5.30 1.94 3.20
C GLN A 412 4.28 1.11 3.98
N GLY A 413 3.06 0.98 3.46
CA GLY A 413 2.00 0.23 4.13
C GLY A 413 2.34 -1.24 4.36
N PRO A 414 2.76 -1.99 3.35
CA PRO A 414 3.13 -3.39 3.48
C PRO A 414 4.21 -3.66 4.53
N ILE A 415 5.20 -2.77 4.71
CA ILE A 415 6.22 -2.90 5.78
C ILE A 415 5.54 -2.98 7.15
N VAL A 416 4.66 -2.03 7.47
CA VAL A 416 3.99 -1.97 8.78
C VAL A 416 3.10 -3.19 8.99
N VAL A 417 2.29 -3.52 7.96
CA VAL A 417 1.25 -4.56 8.03
C VAL A 417 1.86 -5.96 8.10
N MET A 418 2.85 -6.27 7.25
CA MET A 418 3.40 -7.62 7.17
C MET A 418 4.34 -7.93 8.36
N ILE A 419 5.07 -6.95 8.88
CA ILE A 419 5.79 -7.12 10.15
C ILE A 419 4.78 -7.44 11.26
N GLU A 420 3.64 -6.76 11.33
CA GLU A 420 2.61 -7.05 12.33
C GLU A 420 1.98 -8.44 12.13
N ASN A 421 1.71 -8.82 10.88
CA ASN A 421 1.19 -10.15 10.59
C ASN A 421 2.17 -11.26 11.00
N GLN A 422 3.48 -11.05 10.86
CA GLN A 422 4.49 -11.96 11.39
C GLN A 422 4.47 -12.01 12.95
N ARG A 423 4.34 -10.86 13.61
CA ARG A 423 4.43 -10.75 15.07
C ARG A 423 3.18 -11.29 15.79
N SER A 424 1.99 -11.02 15.25
CA SER A 424 0.72 -11.31 15.94
C SER A 424 -0.37 -11.92 15.07
N GLY A 425 -0.29 -11.77 13.74
CA GLY A 425 -1.35 -12.13 12.81
C GLY A 425 -2.59 -11.23 12.90
N LEU A 426 -2.46 -10.03 13.44
CA LEU A 426 -3.59 -9.14 13.76
C LEU A 426 -4.46 -8.85 12.53
N LEU A 427 -3.85 -8.35 11.44
CA LEU A 427 -4.63 -7.92 10.28
C LEU A 427 -5.28 -9.13 9.57
N TRP A 428 -4.57 -10.24 9.49
CA TRP A 428 -5.11 -11.50 8.99
C TRP A 428 -6.34 -11.98 9.78
N LYS A 429 -6.24 -12.01 11.12
CA LYS A 429 -7.38 -12.40 11.98
C LYS A 429 -8.58 -11.49 11.77
N LEU A 430 -8.36 -10.18 11.70
CA LEU A 430 -9.42 -9.21 11.52
C LEU A 430 -10.08 -9.33 10.15
N PHE A 431 -9.31 -9.30 9.06
CA PHE A 431 -9.86 -9.37 7.72
C PHE A 431 -10.59 -10.69 7.46
N MET A 432 -9.97 -11.82 7.82
CA MET A 432 -10.54 -13.16 7.65
C MET A 432 -11.74 -13.43 8.57
N SER A 433 -11.96 -12.62 9.62
CA SER A 433 -13.18 -12.71 10.45
C SER A 433 -14.41 -12.04 9.82
N ASN A 434 -14.23 -11.28 8.74
CA ASN A 434 -15.35 -10.61 8.08
C ASN A 434 -16.29 -11.64 7.42
N PRO A 435 -17.61 -11.67 7.76
CA PRO A 435 -18.53 -12.67 7.23
C PRO A 435 -18.66 -12.62 5.70
N ASP A 436 -18.66 -11.43 5.10
CA ASP A 436 -18.79 -11.28 3.65
C ASP A 436 -17.56 -11.89 2.94
N VAL A 437 -16.36 -11.66 3.47
CA VAL A 437 -15.11 -12.24 2.95
C VAL A 437 -15.13 -13.77 3.08
N GLN A 438 -15.59 -14.30 4.20
CA GLN A 438 -15.71 -15.76 4.38
C GLN A 438 -16.65 -16.40 3.36
N GLU A 439 -17.80 -15.78 3.11
CA GLU A 439 -18.77 -16.26 2.10
C GLU A 439 -18.18 -16.16 0.68
N GLY A 440 -17.45 -15.08 0.35
CA GLY A 440 -16.77 -14.96 -0.93
C GLY A 440 -15.71 -16.05 -1.15
N LEU A 441 -14.88 -16.30 -0.15
CA LEU A 441 -13.87 -17.37 -0.20
C LEU A 441 -14.50 -18.76 -0.40
N LYS A 442 -15.58 -19.07 0.34
CA LYS A 442 -16.32 -20.33 0.16
C LYS A 442 -16.92 -20.46 -1.24
N LYS A 443 -17.53 -19.38 -1.74
CA LYS A 443 -18.10 -19.32 -3.09
C LYS A 443 -17.08 -19.58 -4.18
N LEU A 444 -15.83 -19.14 -3.98
CA LEU A 444 -14.71 -19.37 -4.88
C LEU A 444 -14.02 -20.74 -4.67
N GLY A 445 -14.47 -21.54 -3.72
CA GLY A 445 -13.94 -22.88 -3.44
C GLY A 445 -12.62 -22.86 -2.67
N PHE A 446 -12.35 -21.79 -1.91
CA PHE A 446 -11.19 -21.75 -1.02
C PHE A 446 -11.40 -22.59 0.24
N GLU A 447 -10.34 -23.21 0.69
CA GLU A 447 -10.19 -23.82 2.00
C GLU A 447 -9.29 -22.93 2.88
N SER A 448 -9.66 -22.79 4.14
CA SER A 448 -8.85 -22.10 5.15
C SER A 448 -9.26 -22.54 6.55
N PRO A 449 -8.34 -22.60 7.53
CA PRO A 449 -8.65 -22.95 8.92
C PRO A 449 -9.73 -22.08 9.57
N VAL A 450 -9.93 -20.86 9.07
CA VAL A 450 -10.94 -19.93 9.61
C VAL A 450 -12.33 -20.08 8.96
N LEU A 451 -12.42 -20.79 7.84
CA LEU A 451 -13.70 -21.05 7.17
C LEU A 451 -14.37 -22.26 7.86
N LYS A 452 -15.41 -22.00 8.65
CA LYS A 452 -16.22 -23.10 9.21
C LYS A 452 -16.84 -23.91 8.06
N LYS A 453 -16.72 -25.23 8.18
CA LYS A 453 -17.38 -26.18 7.28
C LYS A 453 -18.91 -26.04 7.33
#